data_19ba5b08846368a76ee082b394b11cca
#
_entry.id   19ba5b08846368a76ee082b394b11cca
#
_cell.length_a   1.000
_cell.length_b   1.000
_cell.length_c   1.000
_cell.angle_alpha   90.00
_cell.angle_beta   90.00
_cell.angle_gamma   90.00
#
_symmetry.space_group_name_H-M   'P 1'
#
loop_
_entity.id
_entity.type
_entity.pdbx_description
1 polymer ?
#
loop_
_entity_poly.entity_id
_entity_poly.type
_entity_poly.pdbx_seq_one_letter_code
_entity_poly.pdbx_strand_id
1 'polypeptide(L)'
;MGSPPLDPRFTLHGDSPAIRSLLRTIDRVAESDAPVLIVGETGTGKELVARAIHQRSRRAAGALVAVNCGAIAPTLIQSELFGHERYAYTGAGQRRIGSVEAAHGGALFLDEIGELPLALQPALLRVLQDRLVTRLGASTPVPVDFRLLAATHVNLEQAIIDGRFREDLYYRINVLVLQVPPLRDRGDDLLVLAESFLSRFGADRRGPPVRGFTPDAILAMQRHRWPGNVRELMNCVQRAVVLTEGVWIDAAALGLQRSQAAQRPLNLAQAREAFERELVRDTLRLHGRRIAPAARQLGVSRVTLYRIVARLKLAGDLPPEEAARLLEAGEQSGLLDASAADLSSAPTAGATGVSDPNHDRIGR
;
A
#
# COMPACT_ATOMS: atom_id res chain seq x y z
N MET A 1 33.03 3.36 22.03
CA MET A 1 31.74 3.14 22.73
C MET A 1 30.86 2.38 21.77
N GLY A 2 30.57 1.11 22.06
CA GLY A 2 29.77 0.26 21.18
C GLY A 2 28.33 0.78 21.11
N SER A 3 27.78 0.80 19.91
CA SER A 3 26.38 1.10 19.70
C SER A 3 25.52 0.16 20.57
N PRO A 4 24.42 0.64 21.16
CA PRO A 4 23.54 -0.21 21.94
C PRO A 4 23.04 -1.37 21.06
N PRO A 5 22.87 -2.59 21.62
CA PRO A 5 22.43 -3.74 20.87
C PRO A 5 21.07 -3.41 20.20
N LEU A 6 21.00 -3.74 18.91
CA LEU A 6 19.78 -3.61 18.12
C LEU A 6 18.64 -4.35 18.84
N ASP A 7 17.56 -3.65 19.16
CA ASP A 7 16.36 -4.29 19.67
C ASP A 7 15.90 -5.31 18.60
N PRO A 8 15.86 -6.61 18.90
CA PRO A 8 15.49 -7.64 17.92
C PRO A 8 14.13 -7.39 17.24
N ARG A 9 13.28 -6.59 17.89
CA ARG A 9 11.97 -6.21 17.39
C ARG A 9 12.01 -5.29 16.16
N PHE A 10 13.16 -4.64 15.89
CA PHE A 10 13.35 -3.65 14.82
C PHE A 10 14.42 -4.07 13.81
N THR A 11 14.77 -5.34 13.74
CA THR A 11 15.74 -5.84 12.77
C THR A 11 15.05 -6.24 11.46
N LEU A 12 15.62 -5.83 10.33
CA LEU A 12 15.23 -6.35 9.02
C LEU A 12 15.67 -7.81 8.93
N HIS A 13 14.72 -8.74 9.06
CA HIS A 13 14.97 -10.17 8.91
C HIS A 13 14.81 -10.60 7.46
N GLY A 14 15.74 -11.40 6.98
CA GLY A 14 15.70 -12.04 5.68
C GLY A 14 17.10 -12.20 5.08
N ASP A 15 17.27 -13.29 4.32
CA ASP A 15 18.50 -13.66 3.62
C ASP A 15 18.34 -13.75 2.11
N SER A 16 17.17 -13.34 1.60
CA SER A 16 16.94 -13.31 0.16
C SER A 16 17.92 -12.38 -0.56
N PRO A 17 18.22 -12.64 -1.84
CA PRO A 17 19.06 -11.75 -2.64
C PRO A 17 18.53 -10.30 -2.66
N ALA A 18 17.20 -10.13 -2.65
CA ALA A 18 16.54 -8.83 -2.62
C ALA A 18 16.82 -8.06 -1.32
N ILE A 19 16.69 -8.73 -0.16
CA ILE A 19 16.99 -8.11 1.14
C ILE A 19 18.47 -7.86 1.33
N ARG A 20 19.35 -8.78 0.91
CA ARG A 20 20.80 -8.55 0.95
C ARG A 20 21.21 -7.36 0.08
N SER A 21 20.60 -7.18 -1.09
CA SER A 21 20.85 -6.01 -1.94
C SER A 21 20.37 -4.72 -1.27
N LEU A 22 19.19 -4.73 -0.66
CA LEU A 22 18.64 -3.60 0.10
C LEU A 22 19.58 -3.22 1.25
N LEU A 23 20.07 -4.18 2.04
CA LEU A 23 20.98 -3.93 3.16
C LEU A 23 22.29 -3.29 2.71
N ARG A 24 22.90 -3.77 1.61
CA ARG A 24 24.08 -3.13 1.02
C ARG A 24 23.83 -1.70 0.55
N THR A 25 22.62 -1.43 0.03
CA THR A 25 22.25 -0.08 -0.37
C THR A 25 22.02 0.82 0.86
N ILE A 26 21.42 0.28 1.93
CA ILE A 26 21.25 0.99 3.21
C ILE A 26 22.63 1.41 3.75
N ASP A 27 23.64 0.53 3.76
CA ASP A 27 24.97 0.83 4.26
C ASP A 27 25.61 2.01 3.49
N ARG A 28 25.53 1.99 2.16
CA ARG A 28 26.06 3.10 1.32
C ARG A 28 25.31 4.41 1.52
N VAL A 29 23.96 4.34 1.60
CA VAL A 29 23.12 5.52 1.78
C VAL A 29 23.30 6.12 3.16
N ALA A 30 23.56 5.31 4.19
CA ALA A 30 23.76 5.75 5.56
C ALA A 30 24.94 6.71 5.73
N GLU A 31 25.99 6.59 4.92
CA GLU A 31 27.18 7.44 4.96
C GLU A 31 26.90 8.89 4.50
N SER A 32 25.86 9.12 3.72
CA SER A 32 25.46 10.42 3.18
C SER A 32 24.44 11.11 4.08
N ASP A 33 24.46 12.45 4.14
CA ASP A 33 23.42 13.27 4.78
C ASP A 33 22.33 13.70 3.81
N ALA A 34 22.37 13.26 2.54
CA ALA A 34 21.34 13.56 1.56
C ALA A 34 19.97 13.00 1.97
N PRO A 35 18.86 13.65 1.56
CA PRO A 35 17.51 13.13 1.72
C PRO A 35 17.35 11.73 1.11
N VAL A 36 16.57 10.89 1.76
CA VAL A 36 16.27 9.53 1.29
C VAL A 36 14.77 9.36 1.15
N LEU A 37 14.34 8.92 -0.02
CA LEU A 37 12.97 8.52 -0.30
C LEU A 37 12.87 6.99 -0.32
N ILE A 38 12.13 6.42 0.63
CA ILE A 38 11.91 4.98 0.78
C ILE A 38 10.56 4.65 0.15
N VAL A 39 10.58 3.92 -0.96
CA VAL A 39 9.39 3.56 -1.72
C VAL A 39 9.09 2.07 -1.53
N GLY A 40 7.82 1.72 -1.37
CA GLY A 40 7.40 0.32 -1.26
C GLY A 40 5.96 0.19 -0.80
N GLU A 41 5.37 -0.95 -1.09
CA GLU A 41 3.98 -1.25 -0.71
C GLU A 41 3.75 -1.12 0.79
N THR A 42 2.48 -0.96 1.16
CA THR A 42 2.08 -0.94 2.59
C THR A 42 2.47 -2.25 3.27
N GLY A 43 3.03 -2.16 4.48
CA GLY A 43 3.41 -3.33 5.27
C GLY A 43 4.73 -4.00 4.88
N THR A 44 5.54 -3.42 3.97
CA THR A 44 6.85 -3.97 3.56
C THR A 44 7.97 -3.74 4.58
N GLY A 45 7.79 -2.83 5.55
CA GLY A 45 8.80 -2.51 6.56
C GLY A 45 9.60 -1.24 6.27
N LYS A 46 9.04 -0.25 5.57
CA LYS A 46 9.69 1.05 5.27
C LYS A 46 10.24 1.75 6.53
N GLU A 47 9.51 1.70 7.65
CA GLU A 47 9.96 2.26 8.92
C GLU A 47 11.23 1.55 9.46
N LEU A 48 11.32 0.22 9.32
CA LEU A 48 12.52 -0.53 9.72
C LEU A 48 13.72 -0.15 8.87
N VAL A 49 13.50 0.12 7.56
CA VAL A 49 14.54 0.62 6.66
C VAL A 49 15.01 2.01 7.12
N ALA A 50 14.10 2.93 7.44
CA ALA A 50 14.46 4.27 7.93
C ALA A 50 15.27 4.19 9.24
N ARG A 51 14.86 3.34 10.18
CA ARG A 51 15.60 3.08 11.43
C ARG A 51 16.99 2.50 11.16
N ALA A 52 17.09 1.55 10.23
CA ALA A 52 18.37 0.94 9.85
C ALA A 52 19.33 1.95 9.21
N ILE A 53 18.82 2.86 8.36
CA ILE A 53 19.62 3.96 7.78
C ILE A 53 20.14 4.90 8.88
N HIS A 54 19.25 5.33 9.78
CA HIS A 54 19.61 6.25 10.86
C HIS A 54 20.66 5.64 11.79
N GLN A 55 20.48 4.40 12.24
CA GLN A 55 21.39 3.69 13.15
C GLN A 55 22.81 3.50 12.57
N ARG A 56 22.92 3.42 11.23
CA ARG A 56 24.22 3.28 10.53
C ARG A 56 24.79 4.63 10.05
N SER A 57 24.06 5.74 10.28
CA SER A 57 24.48 7.07 9.84
C SER A 57 25.41 7.76 10.82
N ARG A 58 26.05 8.83 10.36
CA ARG A 58 26.87 9.72 11.21
C ARG A 58 26.05 10.42 12.30
N ARG A 59 24.70 10.44 12.16
CA ARG A 59 23.74 11.05 13.09
C ARG A 59 23.07 10.03 14.02
N ALA A 60 23.60 8.81 14.11
CA ALA A 60 23.02 7.71 14.91
C ALA A 60 22.89 8.04 16.41
N ALA A 61 23.71 8.95 16.91
CA ALA A 61 23.63 9.43 18.31
C ALA A 61 22.49 10.44 18.54
N GLY A 62 21.97 11.08 17.48
CA GLY A 62 20.85 12.01 17.54
C GLY A 62 19.50 11.29 17.53
N ALA A 63 18.43 12.04 17.75
CA ALA A 63 17.07 11.49 17.74
C ALA A 63 16.62 11.12 16.31
N LEU A 64 15.94 9.97 16.16
CA LEU A 64 15.09 9.69 15.00
C LEU A 64 13.65 10.07 15.35
N VAL A 65 13.19 11.20 14.88
CA VAL A 65 11.81 11.68 15.11
C VAL A 65 10.94 11.22 13.95
N ALA A 66 9.98 10.34 14.23
CA ALA A 66 9.08 9.78 13.23
C ALA A 66 7.71 10.45 13.29
N VAL A 67 7.19 10.85 12.13
CA VAL A 67 5.84 11.39 11.95
C VAL A 67 5.16 10.64 10.82
N ASN A 68 3.98 10.08 11.10
CA ASN A 68 3.15 9.48 10.06
C ASN A 68 2.14 10.51 9.55
N CYS A 69 2.32 10.95 8.29
CA CYS A 69 1.50 12.00 7.69
C CYS A 69 0.04 11.57 7.45
N GLY A 70 -0.20 10.27 7.26
CA GLY A 70 -1.56 9.74 7.05
C GLY A 70 -2.33 9.43 8.33
N ALA A 71 -1.64 9.31 9.49
CA ALA A 71 -2.27 8.97 10.76
C ALA A 71 -2.75 10.18 11.57
N ILE A 72 -2.28 11.38 11.24
CA ILE A 72 -2.59 12.62 11.97
C ILE A 72 -3.68 13.40 11.22
N ALA A 73 -4.68 13.88 11.95
CA ALA A 73 -5.73 14.71 11.36
C ALA A 73 -5.13 15.94 10.64
N PRO A 74 -5.63 16.32 9.44
CA PRO A 74 -5.09 17.45 8.65
C PRO A 74 -5.00 18.77 9.42
N THR A 75 -5.87 18.98 10.39
CA THR A 75 -5.89 20.16 11.26
C THR A 75 -4.78 20.18 12.32
N LEU A 76 -4.25 19.03 12.67
CA LEU A 76 -3.23 18.87 13.73
C LEU A 76 -1.82 18.68 13.18
N ILE A 77 -1.68 18.16 11.96
CA ILE A 77 -0.37 17.81 11.40
C ILE A 77 0.57 19.02 11.28
N GLN A 78 0.02 20.22 11.02
CA GLN A 78 0.82 21.44 10.99
C GLN A 78 1.45 21.73 12.35
N SER A 79 0.67 21.64 13.40
CA SER A 79 1.12 21.84 14.78
C SER A 79 2.10 20.75 15.24
N GLU A 80 1.90 19.49 14.81
CA GLU A 80 2.80 18.37 15.10
C GLU A 80 4.15 18.54 14.40
N LEU A 81 4.17 18.95 13.15
CA LEU A 81 5.40 19.12 12.39
C LEU A 81 6.19 20.36 12.82
N PHE A 82 5.54 21.52 12.88
CA PHE A 82 6.24 22.80 13.05
C PHE A 82 6.17 23.36 14.47
N GLY A 83 5.29 22.80 15.33
CA GLY A 83 5.07 23.32 16.67
C GLY A 83 4.17 24.55 16.70
N HIS A 84 3.83 25.00 17.90
CA HIS A 84 3.03 26.20 18.11
C HIS A 84 3.41 26.94 19.39
N GLU A 85 3.23 28.23 19.38
CA GLU A 85 3.29 29.08 20.57
C GLU A 85 1.95 29.03 21.32
N ARG A 86 2.00 29.45 22.59
CA ARG A 86 0.80 29.57 23.40
C ARG A 86 -0.21 30.52 22.74
N TYR A 87 -1.48 30.10 22.66
CA TYR A 87 -2.59 30.85 22.02
C TYR A 87 -2.50 31.00 20.50
N ALA A 88 -1.69 30.21 19.80
CA ALA A 88 -1.58 30.26 18.35
C ALA A 88 -2.90 29.91 17.63
N TYR A 89 -3.76 29.12 18.28
CA TYR A 89 -5.12 28.77 17.82
C TYR A 89 -6.00 28.43 19.02
N THR A 90 -7.32 28.31 18.81
CA THR A 90 -8.27 27.92 19.85
C THR A 90 -7.97 26.50 20.34
N GLY A 91 -7.49 26.37 21.59
CA GLY A 91 -7.02 25.11 22.17
C GLY A 91 -5.50 25.01 22.37
N ALA A 92 -4.69 25.96 21.87
CA ALA A 92 -3.25 26.02 22.12
C ALA A 92 -2.94 26.61 23.50
N GLY A 93 -3.25 25.89 24.55
CA GLY A 93 -3.07 26.34 25.95
C GLY A 93 -1.61 26.46 26.40
N GLN A 94 -0.71 25.73 25.77
CA GLN A 94 0.74 25.71 26.08
C GLN A 94 1.55 25.73 24.79
N ARG A 95 2.79 26.19 24.86
CA ARG A 95 3.77 26.09 23.76
C ARG A 95 4.13 24.61 23.56
N ARG A 96 4.23 24.19 22.27
CA ARG A 96 4.67 22.86 21.89
C ARG A 96 5.78 22.92 20.84
N ILE A 97 6.86 22.19 21.07
CA ILE A 97 7.96 21.99 20.13
C ILE A 97 7.48 21.02 19.04
N GLY A 98 7.68 21.37 17.76
CA GLY A 98 7.34 20.53 16.63
C GLY A 98 8.37 19.45 16.34
N SER A 99 7.96 18.43 15.58
CA SER A 99 8.82 17.31 15.21
C SER A 99 10.05 17.73 14.40
N VAL A 100 9.94 18.76 13.58
CA VAL A 100 11.06 19.34 12.82
C VAL A 100 12.14 19.89 13.75
N GLU A 101 11.75 20.62 14.77
CA GLU A 101 12.68 21.17 15.77
C GLU A 101 13.25 20.06 16.67
N ALA A 102 12.42 19.09 17.07
CA ALA A 102 12.83 17.94 17.88
C ALA A 102 13.84 17.04 17.16
N ALA A 103 13.86 17.04 15.83
CA ALA A 103 14.81 16.26 15.02
C ALA A 103 16.19 16.92 14.88
N HIS A 104 16.40 18.10 15.49
CA HIS A 104 17.68 18.80 15.41
C HIS A 104 18.85 17.94 15.89
N GLY A 105 19.94 17.91 15.12
CA GLY A 105 21.11 17.07 15.39
C GLY A 105 20.94 15.58 15.01
N GLY A 106 19.72 15.17 14.61
CA GLY A 106 19.37 13.77 14.29
C GLY A 106 18.77 13.61 12.90
N ALA A 107 17.66 12.89 12.82
CA ALA A 107 16.91 12.65 11.59
C ALA A 107 15.40 12.82 11.79
N LEU A 108 14.74 13.40 10.79
CA LEU A 108 13.28 13.47 10.67
C LEU A 108 12.83 12.38 9.70
N PHE A 109 11.97 11.49 10.16
CA PHE A 109 11.35 10.46 9.33
C PHE A 109 9.88 10.81 9.10
N LEU A 110 9.53 11.09 7.84
CA LEU A 110 8.15 11.35 7.40
C LEU A 110 7.60 10.08 6.72
N ASP A 111 6.80 9.32 7.46
CA ASP A 111 6.11 8.16 6.89
C ASP A 111 4.85 8.62 6.14
N GLU A 112 4.56 7.96 5.03
CA GLU A 112 3.45 8.27 4.11
C GLU A 112 3.46 9.75 3.68
N ILE A 113 4.62 10.23 3.21
CA ILE A 113 4.80 11.64 2.77
C ILE A 113 3.83 12.05 1.66
N GLY A 114 3.36 11.09 0.83
CA GLY A 114 2.35 11.33 -0.20
C GLY A 114 0.98 11.75 0.34
N GLU A 115 0.72 11.52 1.63
CA GLU A 115 -0.52 11.91 2.33
C GLU A 115 -0.39 13.30 3.01
N LEU A 116 0.77 13.96 2.91
CA LEU A 116 0.95 15.30 3.47
C LEU A 116 0.04 16.31 2.75
N PRO A 117 -0.84 17.02 3.47
CA PRO A 117 -1.74 18.01 2.86
C PRO A 117 -1.00 18.99 1.97
N LEU A 118 -1.53 19.27 0.77
CA LEU A 118 -0.92 20.15 -0.23
C LEU A 118 -0.58 21.54 0.35
N ALA A 119 -1.44 22.06 1.24
CA ALA A 119 -1.24 23.36 1.90
C ALA A 119 0.01 23.41 2.79
N LEU A 120 0.51 22.26 3.28
CA LEU A 120 1.67 22.18 4.17
C LEU A 120 2.98 21.91 3.43
N GLN A 121 2.91 21.42 2.20
CA GLN A 121 4.08 21.10 1.40
C GLN A 121 5.01 22.31 1.16
N PRO A 122 4.52 23.54 0.91
CA PRO A 122 5.39 24.72 0.81
C PRO A 122 6.14 25.04 2.11
N ALA A 123 5.51 24.85 3.28
CA ALA A 123 6.17 25.08 4.57
C ALA A 123 7.29 24.06 4.81
N LEU A 124 7.05 22.78 4.48
CA LEU A 124 8.08 21.74 4.55
C LEU A 124 9.24 22.04 3.59
N LEU A 125 8.93 22.45 2.35
CA LEU A 125 9.95 22.81 1.36
C LEU A 125 10.87 23.92 1.88
N ARG A 126 10.29 25.01 2.47
CA ARG A 126 11.06 26.10 3.08
C ARG A 126 11.99 25.59 4.17
N VAL A 127 11.51 24.76 5.08
CA VAL A 127 12.35 24.18 6.14
C VAL A 127 13.52 23.38 5.55
N LEU A 128 13.29 22.63 4.48
CA LEU A 128 14.35 21.84 3.82
C LEU A 128 15.37 22.69 3.07
N GLN A 129 14.96 23.88 2.59
CA GLN A 129 15.82 24.83 1.87
C GLN A 129 16.60 25.74 2.82
N ASP A 130 15.87 26.40 3.73
CA ASP A 130 16.40 27.49 4.55
C ASP A 130 16.99 26.99 5.88
N ARG A 131 16.68 25.74 6.27
CA ARG A 131 17.05 25.17 7.57
C ARG A 131 16.52 25.98 8.75
N LEU A 132 15.37 26.61 8.55
CA LEU A 132 14.68 27.41 9.54
C LEU A 132 13.24 26.92 9.69
N VAL A 133 12.76 26.80 10.92
CA VAL A 133 11.37 26.48 11.22
C VAL A 133 10.72 27.62 12.01
N THR A 134 9.52 28.02 11.60
CA THR A 134 8.71 29.01 12.34
C THR A 134 7.51 28.30 12.93
N ARG A 135 7.36 28.36 14.26
CA ARG A 135 6.20 27.79 14.96
C ARG A 135 4.94 28.57 14.63
N LEU A 136 3.80 27.92 14.66
CA LEU A 136 2.51 28.59 14.54
C LEU A 136 2.37 29.67 15.60
N GLY A 137 2.01 30.89 15.17
CA GLY A 137 1.90 32.05 16.07
C GLY A 137 3.23 32.70 16.47
N ALA A 138 4.38 32.21 16.01
CA ALA A 138 5.68 32.82 16.21
C ALA A 138 6.08 33.72 15.03
N SER A 139 6.84 34.79 15.31
CA SER A 139 7.49 35.60 14.29
C SER A 139 8.98 35.28 14.11
N THR A 140 9.60 34.62 15.09
CA THR A 140 11.04 34.31 15.07
C THR A 140 11.29 32.91 14.59
N PRO A 141 12.04 32.72 13.49
CA PRO A 141 12.43 31.40 13.03
C PRO A 141 13.51 30.78 13.93
N VAL A 142 13.49 29.46 14.04
CA VAL A 142 14.46 28.66 14.80
C VAL A 142 15.31 27.86 13.81
N PRO A 143 16.66 27.89 13.90
CA PRO A 143 17.52 27.09 13.05
C PRO A 143 17.44 25.62 13.40
N VAL A 144 17.36 24.78 12.35
CA VAL A 144 17.27 23.32 12.49
C VAL A 144 18.28 22.66 11.54
N ASP A 145 18.94 21.63 12.03
CA ASP A 145 19.80 20.77 11.22
C ASP A 145 19.43 19.32 11.47
N PHE A 146 18.85 18.67 10.46
CA PHE A 146 18.46 17.27 10.51
C PHE A 146 18.61 16.63 9.14
N ARG A 147 18.75 15.31 9.13
CA ARG A 147 18.65 14.49 7.92
C ARG A 147 17.19 14.13 7.67
N LEU A 148 16.73 14.29 6.42
CA LEU A 148 15.38 13.86 6.03
C LEU A 148 15.40 12.40 5.54
N LEU A 149 14.52 11.59 6.11
CA LEU A 149 14.09 10.29 5.59
C LEU A 149 12.59 10.39 5.31
N ALA A 150 12.15 10.07 4.12
CA ALA A 150 10.73 10.07 3.74
C ALA A 150 10.33 8.69 3.23
N ALA A 151 9.11 8.25 3.53
CA ALA A 151 8.59 6.99 3.02
C ALA A 151 7.20 7.17 2.40
N THR A 152 6.91 6.39 1.36
CA THR A 152 5.60 6.39 0.72
C THR A 152 5.31 5.05 0.03
N HIS A 153 4.04 4.71 -0.08
CA HIS A 153 3.54 3.66 -0.96
C HIS A 153 2.88 4.23 -2.24
N VAL A 154 2.66 5.55 -2.28
CA VAL A 154 2.02 6.25 -3.38
C VAL A 154 3.04 6.55 -4.48
N ASN A 155 2.63 6.45 -5.74
CA ASN A 155 3.41 6.98 -6.85
C ASN A 155 3.33 8.51 -6.82
N LEU A 156 4.43 9.17 -6.39
CA LEU A 156 4.49 10.62 -6.27
C LEU A 156 4.44 11.34 -7.61
N GLU A 157 4.97 10.76 -8.69
CA GLU A 157 4.90 11.33 -10.04
C GLU A 157 3.44 11.41 -10.51
N GLN A 158 2.66 10.36 -10.26
CA GLN A 158 1.22 10.40 -10.54
C GLN A 158 0.50 11.39 -9.62
N ALA A 159 0.90 11.49 -8.35
CA ALA A 159 0.32 12.47 -7.42
C ALA A 159 0.62 13.93 -7.84
N ILE A 160 1.75 14.20 -8.51
CA ILE A 160 2.06 15.51 -9.09
C ILE A 160 1.11 15.80 -10.25
N ILE A 161 0.93 14.86 -11.18
CA ILE A 161 -0.01 15.00 -12.31
C ILE A 161 -1.43 15.27 -11.80
N ASP A 162 -1.84 14.58 -10.75
CA ASP A 162 -3.16 14.73 -10.10
C ASP A 162 -3.28 16.03 -9.27
N GLY A 163 -2.24 16.84 -9.15
CA GLY A 163 -2.23 18.07 -8.34
C GLY A 163 -2.27 17.85 -6.82
N ARG A 164 -1.98 16.64 -6.35
CA ARG A 164 -1.97 16.28 -4.91
C ARG A 164 -0.60 16.44 -4.26
N PHE A 165 0.47 16.47 -5.05
CA PHE A 165 1.84 16.64 -4.58
C PHE A 165 2.56 17.70 -5.42
N ARG A 166 3.41 18.52 -4.78
CA ARG A 166 4.17 19.57 -5.47
C ARG A 166 5.45 19.01 -6.09
N GLU A 167 5.71 19.43 -7.31
CA GLU A 167 6.88 19.01 -8.07
C GLU A 167 8.20 19.52 -7.43
N ASP A 168 8.21 20.76 -6.90
CA ASP A 168 9.39 21.33 -6.25
C ASP A 168 9.80 20.58 -4.97
N LEU A 169 8.83 20.15 -4.17
CA LEU A 169 9.06 19.29 -3.01
C LEU A 169 9.55 17.90 -3.43
N TYR A 170 8.97 17.33 -4.47
CA TYR A 170 9.40 16.03 -5.00
C TYR A 170 10.89 16.02 -5.34
N TYR A 171 11.38 16.99 -6.15
CA TYR A 171 12.80 17.07 -6.49
C TYR A 171 13.70 17.32 -5.28
N ARG A 172 13.19 17.95 -4.23
CA ARG A 172 13.98 18.19 -3.00
C ARG A 172 14.14 16.93 -2.14
N ILE A 173 13.16 16.01 -2.15
CA ILE A 173 13.20 14.77 -1.36
C ILE A 173 13.68 13.56 -2.16
N ASN A 174 13.54 13.56 -3.47
CA ASN A 174 13.89 12.46 -4.38
C ASN A 174 15.36 12.50 -4.80
N VAL A 175 16.29 12.51 -3.81
CA VAL A 175 17.73 12.54 -4.06
C VAL A 175 18.33 11.13 -4.04
N LEU A 176 18.03 10.36 -3.01
CA LEU A 176 18.41 8.96 -2.90
C LEU A 176 17.15 8.13 -2.75
N VAL A 177 16.91 7.20 -3.68
CA VAL A 177 15.70 6.36 -3.67
C VAL A 177 16.06 4.94 -3.25
N LEU A 178 15.36 4.43 -2.25
CA LEU A 178 15.41 3.03 -1.84
C LEU A 178 14.07 2.36 -2.09
N GLN A 179 14.08 1.31 -2.89
CA GLN A 179 12.89 0.50 -3.11
C GLN A 179 12.89 -0.71 -2.16
N VAL A 180 11.86 -0.82 -1.34
CA VAL A 180 11.67 -1.95 -0.43
C VAL A 180 10.87 -3.02 -1.18
N PRO A 181 11.44 -4.22 -1.41
CA PRO A 181 10.76 -5.27 -2.15
C PRO A 181 9.53 -5.76 -1.39
N PRO A 182 8.42 -6.07 -2.08
CA PRO A 182 7.26 -6.70 -1.47
C PRO A 182 7.59 -8.14 -1.04
N LEU A 183 6.81 -8.69 -0.09
CA LEU A 183 7.09 -10.01 0.51
C LEU A 183 7.13 -11.14 -0.53
N ARG A 184 6.28 -11.08 -1.55
CA ARG A 184 6.24 -12.05 -2.65
C ARG A 184 7.54 -12.15 -3.47
N ASP A 185 8.38 -11.09 -3.44
CA ASP A 185 9.65 -11.01 -4.17
C ASP A 185 10.86 -11.35 -3.27
N ARG A 186 10.61 -11.79 -2.02
CA ARG A 186 11.65 -12.13 -1.04
C ARG A 186 11.89 -13.64 -0.89
N GLY A 187 11.28 -14.47 -1.76
CA GLY A 187 11.50 -15.92 -1.76
C GLY A 187 11.29 -16.59 -0.41
N ASP A 188 12.32 -17.27 0.08
CA ASP A 188 12.27 -18.06 1.32
C ASP A 188 12.18 -17.21 2.61
N ASP A 189 12.41 -15.90 2.53
CA ASP A 189 12.24 -15.01 3.70
C ASP A 189 10.83 -15.07 4.27
N LEU A 190 9.84 -15.46 3.46
CA LEU A 190 8.47 -15.67 3.92
C LEU A 190 8.39 -16.64 5.09
N LEU A 191 9.04 -17.80 4.97
CA LEU A 191 9.01 -18.84 6.01
C LEU A 191 9.85 -18.43 7.22
N VAL A 192 11.02 -17.84 6.99
CA VAL A 192 11.88 -17.30 8.07
C VAL A 192 11.13 -16.27 8.92
N LEU A 193 10.39 -15.36 8.27
CA LEU A 193 9.57 -14.37 8.96
C LEU A 193 8.41 -15.02 9.71
N ALA A 194 7.72 -15.99 9.10
CA ALA A 194 6.62 -16.70 9.74
C ALA A 194 7.08 -17.44 11.00
N GLU A 195 8.21 -18.12 10.96
CA GLU A 195 8.81 -18.82 12.11
C GLU A 195 9.26 -17.83 13.20
N SER A 196 9.85 -16.71 12.82
CA SER A 196 10.23 -15.64 13.75
C SER A 196 8.99 -15.08 14.48
N PHE A 197 7.89 -14.84 13.76
CA PHE A 197 6.62 -14.39 14.37
C PHE A 197 6.01 -15.47 15.24
N LEU A 198 6.04 -16.75 14.81
CA LEU A 198 5.59 -17.87 15.63
C LEU A 198 6.35 -17.96 16.96
N SER A 199 7.67 -17.87 16.91
CA SER A 199 8.51 -17.88 18.13
C SER A 199 8.14 -16.73 19.06
N ARG A 200 7.97 -15.53 18.51
CA ARG A 200 7.63 -14.32 19.27
C ARG A 200 6.27 -14.42 19.95
N PHE A 201 5.21 -14.78 19.20
CA PHE A 201 3.85 -14.82 19.74
C PHE A 201 3.57 -16.10 20.54
N GLY A 202 4.29 -17.19 20.21
CA GLY A 202 4.19 -18.45 20.94
C GLY A 202 4.72 -18.39 22.36
N ALA A 203 5.69 -17.49 22.63
CA ALA A 203 6.29 -17.31 23.96
C ALA A 203 5.28 -16.82 25.01
N ASP A 204 4.29 -16.00 24.61
CA ASP A 204 3.30 -15.41 25.52
C ASP A 204 2.00 -16.23 25.61
N ARG A 205 1.93 -17.37 24.91
CA ARG A 205 0.71 -18.17 24.84
C ARG A 205 0.44 -18.95 26.12
N ARG A 206 -0.81 -18.86 26.62
CA ARG A 206 -1.33 -19.71 27.69
C ARG A 206 -1.91 -20.98 27.09
N GLY A 207 -1.14 -22.07 27.00
CA GLY A 207 -1.57 -23.34 26.42
C GLY A 207 -0.39 -24.20 25.94
N PRO A 208 -0.66 -25.35 25.29
CA PRO A 208 0.42 -26.17 24.73
C PRO A 208 1.24 -25.38 23.73
N PRO A 209 2.58 -25.49 23.73
CA PRO A 209 3.44 -24.73 22.86
C PRO A 209 3.18 -25.12 21.39
N VAL A 210 3.00 -24.14 20.53
CA VAL A 210 2.93 -24.35 19.07
C VAL A 210 4.33 -24.64 18.56
N ARG A 211 4.49 -25.74 17.81
CA ARG A 211 5.79 -26.23 17.33
C ARG A 211 6.14 -25.75 15.91
N GLY A 212 5.13 -25.41 15.10
CA GLY A 212 5.36 -25.01 13.70
C GLY A 212 4.09 -24.98 12.89
N PHE A 213 4.29 -24.97 11.58
CA PHE A 213 3.25 -24.96 10.56
C PHE A 213 3.11 -26.35 9.93
N THR A 214 1.90 -26.74 9.57
CA THR A 214 1.67 -27.96 8.80
C THR A 214 2.13 -27.78 7.33
N PRO A 215 2.42 -28.86 6.58
CA PRO A 215 2.82 -28.74 5.17
C PRO A 215 1.79 -27.99 4.28
N ASP A 216 0.50 -28.18 4.54
CA ASP A 216 -0.57 -27.45 3.85
C ASP A 216 -0.59 -25.95 4.20
N ALA A 217 -0.30 -25.58 5.45
CA ALA A 217 -0.13 -24.18 5.86
C ALA A 217 1.05 -23.52 5.14
N ILE A 218 2.19 -24.21 5.04
CA ILE A 218 3.37 -23.73 4.31
C ILE A 218 3.04 -23.51 2.84
N LEU A 219 2.40 -24.47 2.18
CA LEU A 219 1.97 -24.35 0.79
C LEU A 219 0.95 -23.20 0.59
N ALA A 220 0.03 -23.01 1.54
CA ALA A 220 -0.94 -21.91 1.49
C ALA A 220 -0.23 -20.56 1.61
N MET A 221 0.74 -20.42 2.52
CA MET A 221 1.54 -19.22 2.66
C MET A 221 2.35 -18.89 1.39
N GLN A 222 2.97 -19.87 0.75
CA GLN A 222 3.76 -19.70 -0.48
C GLN A 222 2.88 -19.31 -1.69
N ARG A 223 1.63 -19.77 -1.74
CA ARG A 223 0.69 -19.45 -2.84
C ARG A 223 0.00 -18.10 -2.64
N HIS A 224 0.00 -17.57 -1.44
CA HIS A 224 -0.65 -16.30 -1.13
C HIS A 224 0.18 -15.12 -1.63
N ARG A 225 -0.46 -14.10 -2.22
CA ARG A 225 0.23 -12.92 -2.80
C ARG A 225 0.67 -11.87 -1.77
N TRP A 226 0.18 -11.97 -0.57
CA TRP A 226 0.50 -11.05 0.55
C TRP A 226 0.33 -9.56 0.20
N PRO A 227 -0.88 -9.10 -0.18
CA PRO A 227 -1.10 -7.69 -0.50
C PRO A 227 -0.77 -6.74 0.67
N GLY A 228 -0.93 -7.17 1.92
CA GLY A 228 -0.51 -6.45 3.13
C GLY A 228 0.91 -6.77 3.59
N ASN A 229 1.69 -7.51 2.77
CA ASN A 229 3.10 -7.82 2.98
C ASN A 229 3.39 -8.41 4.38
N VAL A 230 4.50 -7.98 5.01
CA VAL A 230 4.95 -8.48 6.32
C VAL A 230 3.94 -8.18 7.43
N ARG A 231 3.20 -7.06 7.33
CA ARG A 231 2.16 -6.72 8.31
C ARG A 231 1.01 -7.72 8.26
N GLU A 232 0.57 -8.13 7.09
CA GLU A 232 -0.46 -9.15 6.90
C GLU A 232 0.02 -10.51 7.41
N LEU A 233 1.24 -10.93 7.05
CA LEU A 233 1.83 -12.18 7.54
C LEU A 233 1.89 -12.20 9.07
N MET A 234 2.38 -11.13 9.68
CA MET A 234 2.47 -11.00 11.14
C MET A 234 1.09 -11.16 11.79
N ASN A 235 0.08 -10.47 11.29
CA ASN A 235 -1.29 -10.54 11.82
C ASN A 235 -1.91 -11.95 11.61
N CYS A 236 -1.65 -12.59 10.48
CA CYS A 236 -2.09 -13.97 10.21
C CYS A 236 -1.49 -14.95 11.21
N VAL A 237 -0.17 -14.89 11.42
CA VAL A 237 0.53 -15.77 12.37
C VAL A 237 0.07 -15.49 13.81
N GLN A 238 -0.03 -14.23 14.20
CA GLN A 238 -0.51 -13.86 15.53
C GLN A 238 -1.90 -14.42 15.81
N ARG A 239 -2.84 -14.25 14.87
CA ARG A 239 -4.20 -14.81 14.96
C ARG A 239 -4.16 -16.33 15.05
N ALA A 240 -3.36 -16.99 14.21
CA ALA A 240 -3.25 -18.44 14.18
C ALA A 240 -2.72 -19.00 15.51
N VAL A 241 -1.71 -18.37 16.10
CA VAL A 241 -1.17 -18.75 17.43
C VAL A 241 -2.26 -18.70 18.50
N VAL A 242 -3.15 -17.70 18.47
CA VAL A 242 -4.25 -17.55 19.44
C VAL A 242 -5.34 -18.60 19.22
N LEU A 243 -5.71 -18.87 17.97
CA LEU A 243 -6.85 -19.72 17.61
C LEU A 243 -6.53 -21.22 17.55
N THR A 244 -5.25 -21.60 17.41
CA THR A 244 -4.86 -23.01 17.32
C THR A 244 -4.98 -23.69 18.68
N GLU A 245 -5.79 -24.74 18.79
CA GLU A 245 -5.90 -25.55 20.02
C GLU A 245 -4.77 -26.59 20.13
N GLY A 246 -4.24 -27.04 19.00
CA GLY A 246 -3.16 -28.03 18.91
C GLY A 246 -1.75 -27.46 18.97
N VAL A 247 -0.78 -28.29 18.58
CA VAL A 247 0.66 -27.94 18.52
C VAL A 247 1.14 -27.52 17.13
N TRP A 248 0.30 -27.62 16.10
CA TRP A 248 0.60 -27.27 14.70
C TRP A 248 -0.42 -26.31 14.16
N ILE A 249 0.04 -25.24 13.50
CA ILE A 249 -0.80 -24.30 12.78
C ILE A 249 -1.08 -24.83 11.38
N ASP A 250 -2.35 -24.98 11.04
CA ASP A 250 -2.82 -25.37 9.71
C ASP A 250 -3.23 -24.14 8.86
N ALA A 251 -3.56 -24.38 7.58
CA ALA A 251 -3.98 -23.32 6.66
C ALA A 251 -5.31 -22.64 7.09
N ALA A 252 -6.17 -23.35 7.83
CA ALA A 252 -7.42 -22.81 8.36
C ALA A 252 -7.18 -21.78 9.44
N ALA A 253 -6.31 -22.10 10.39
CA ALA A 253 -5.92 -21.19 11.47
C ALA A 253 -5.28 -19.90 10.94
N LEU A 254 -4.48 -19.97 9.87
CA LEU A 254 -3.94 -18.81 9.16
C LEU A 254 -5.02 -18.01 8.43
N GLY A 255 -6.20 -18.58 8.18
CA GLY A 255 -7.24 -17.97 7.33
C GLY A 255 -6.88 -17.92 5.86
N LEU A 256 -5.92 -18.75 5.43
CA LEU A 256 -5.45 -18.86 4.06
C LEU A 256 -6.14 -19.98 3.29
N GLN A 257 -7.09 -20.67 3.89
CA GLN A 257 -7.93 -21.57 3.14
C GLN A 257 -8.65 -20.76 2.06
N ARG A 258 -8.40 -21.08 0.80
CA ARG A 258 -9.34 -20.70 -0.26
C ARG A 258 -10.72 -21.09 0.26
N SER A 259 -11.64 -20.14 0.28
CA SER A 259 -13.05 -20.45 0.49
C SER A 259 -13.43 -21.54 -0.52
N GLN A 260 -13.36 -22.81 -0.09
CA GLN A 260 -13.72 -23.96 -0.94
C GLN A 260 -15.20 -23.92 -1.33
N ALA A 261 -15.97 -23.06 -0.67
CA ALA A 261 -17.35 -22.80 -1.02
C ALA A 261 -17.52 -22.06 -2.37
N ALA A 262 -16.51 -21.29 -2.82
CA ALA A 262 -16.61 -20.54 -4.08
C ALA A 262 -15.97 -21.24 -5.29
N GLN A 263 -15.26 -22.38 -5.13
CA GLN A 263 -14.50 -23.02 -6.21
C GLN A 263 -14.43 -24.55 -6.16
N ARG A 264 -15.40 -25.24 -5.56
CA ARG A 264 -15.60 -26.63 -5.96
C ARG A 264 -16.41 -26.61 -7.25
N PRO A 265 -15.78 -26.85 -8.41
CA PRO A 265 -16.56 -27.12 -9.60
C PRO A 265 -17.40 -28.36 -9.29
N LEU A 266 -18.72 -28.22 -9.38
CA LEU A 266 -19.65 -29.30 -9.10
C LEU A 266 -19.49 -30.43 -10.13
N ASN A 267 -18.84 -30.13 -11.26
CA ASN A 267 -18.54 -31.10 -12.32
C ASN A 267 -17.31 -30.67 -13.15
N LEU A 268 -16.83 -31.56 -14.02
CA LEU A 268 -15.66 -31.35 -14.88
C LEU A 268 -15.83 -30.14 -15.82
N ALA A 269 -17.06 -29.85 -16.29
CA ALA A 269 -17.33 -28.75 -17.19
C ALA A 269 -17.09 -27.40 -16.47
N GLN A 270 -17.53 -27.25 -15.23
CA GLN A 270 -17.30 -26.05 -14.41
C GLN A 270 -15.81 -25.87 -14.06
N ALA A 271 -15.08 -26.98 -13.83
CA ALA A 271 -13.64 -26.94 -13.61
C ALA A 271 -12.89 -26.41 -14.83
N ARG A 272 -13.25 -26.90 -16.02
CA ARG A 272 -12.68 -26.45 -17.30
C ARG A 272 -12.98 -24.97 -17.55
N GLU A 273 -14.22 -24.55 -17.33
CA GLU A 273 -14.63 -23.15 -17.51
C GLU A 273 -13.88 -22.20 -16.55
N ALA A 274 -13.71 -22.59 -15.28
CA ALA A 274 -12.98 -21.80 -14.30
C ALA A 274 -11.50 -21.65 -14.68
N PHE A 275 -10.84 -22.74 -15.11
CA PHE A 275 -9.47 -22.74 -15.58
C PHE A 275 -9.30 -21.91 -16.85
N GLU A 276 -10.19 -22.09 -17.83
CA GLU A 276 -10.20 -21.34 -19.09
C GLU A 276 -10.37 -19.83 -18.82
N ARG A 277 -11.27 -19.46 -17.89
CA ARG A 277 -11.50 -18.07 -17.50
C ARG A 277 -10.24 -17.43 -16.86
N GLU A 278 -9.54 -18.14 -15.98
CA GLU A 278 -8.31 -17.66 -15.35
C GLU A 278 -7.20 -17.50 -16.38
N LEU A 279 -6.98 -18.48 -17.23
CA LEU A 279 -5.96 -18.48 -18.28
C LEU A 279 -6.18 -17.33 -19.28
N VAL A 280 -7.41 -17.13 -19.75
CA VAL A 280 -7.74 -16.06 -20.69
C VAL A 280 -7.56 -14.68 -20.04
N ARG A 281 -8.01 -14.52 -18.79
CA ARG A 281 -7.89 -13.25 -18.06
C ARG A 281 -6.42 -12.88 -17.83
N ASP A 282 -5.59 -13.81 -17.40
CA ASP A 282 -4.18 -13.57 -17.13
C ASP A 282 -3.40 -13.27 -18.41
N THR A 283 -3.72 -13.97 -19.51
CA THR A 283 -3.11 -13.70 -20.82
C THR A 283 -3.52 -12.32 -21.35
N LEU A 284 -4.77 -11.92 -21.20
CA LEU A 284 -5.23 -10.57 -21.57
C LEU A 284 -4.49 -9.49 -20.75
N ARG A 285 -4.33 -9.68 -19.46
CA ARG A 285 -3.58 -8.75 -18.58
C ARG A 285 -2.12 -8.62 -19.00
N LEU A 286 -1.45 -9.74 -19.28
CA LEU A 286 -0.05 -9.78 -19.71
C LEU A 286 0.19 -8.99 -21.01
N HIS A 287 -0.80 -8.97 -21.91
CA HIS A 287 -0.72 -8.27 -23.20
C HIS A 287 -1.43 -6.91 -23.21
N GLY A 288 -1.60 -6.28 -22.05
CA GLY A 288 -2.23 -4.95 -21.97
C GLY A 288 -3.67 -4.96 -22.46
N ARG A 289 -4.40 -6.08 -22.28
CA ARG A 289 -5.81 -6.30 -22.66
C ARG A 289 -6.06 -6.25 -24.17
N ARG A 290 -5.04 -6.49 -25.00
CA ARG A 290 -5.15 -6.54 -26.46
C ARG A 290 -5.44 -7.95 -26.94
N ILE A 291 -6.51 -8.11 -27.71
CA ILE A 291 -6.98 -9.42 -28.21
C ILE A 291 -5.96 -10.08 -29.17
N ALA A 292 -5.37 -9.34 -30.08
CA ALA A 292 -4.51 -9.91 -31.13
C ALA A 292 -3.24 -10.61 -30.60
N PRO A 293 -2.45 -10.02 -29.68
CA PRO A 293 -1.30 -10.72 -29.08
C PRO A 293 -1.72 -11.84 -28.12
N ALA A 294 -2.81 -11.67 -27.37
CA ALA A 294 -3.34 -12.70 -26.48
C ALA A 294 -3.80 -13.94 -27.25
N ALA A 295 -4.50 -13.78 -28.37
CA ALA A 295 -4.93 -14.86 -29.23
C ALA A 295 -3.75 -15.68 -29.77
N ARG A 296 -2.66 -15.00 -30.19
CA ARG A 296 -1.43 -15.68 -30.64
C ARG A 296 -0.79 -16.51 -29.53
N GLN A 297 -0.71 -15.98 -28.31
CA GLN A 297 -0.14 -16.72 -27.19
C GLN A 297 -0.99 -17.94 -26.81
N LEU A 298 -2.32 -17.80 -26.86
CA LEU A 298 -3.25 -18.89 -26.57
C LEU A 298 -3.39 -19.92 -27.71
N GLY A 299 -2.74 -19.70 -28.86
CA GLY A 299 -2.82 -20.59 -30.01
C GLY A 299 -4.20 -20.63 -30.68
N VAL A 300 -5.01 -19.57 -30.54
CA VAL A 300 -6.36 -19.50 -31.11
C VAL A 300 -6.52 -18.31 -32.09
N SER A 301 -7.54 -18.38 -32.95
CA SER A 301 -7.88 -17.21 -33.80
C SER A 301 -8.46 -16.06 -32.98
N ARG A 302 -8.33 -14.83 -33.48
CA ARG A 302 -8.95 -13.63 -32.83
C ARG A 302 -10.45 -13.83 -32.64
N VAL A 303 -11.12 -14.35 -33.65
CA VAL A 303 -12.58 -14.62 -33.61
C VAL A 303 -12.91 -15.64 -32.52
N THR A 304 -12.10 -16.70 -32.40
CA THR A 304 -12.26 -17.69 -31.34
C THR A 304 -12.08 -17.07 -29.96
N LEU A 305 -11.05 -16.21 -29.78
CA LEU A 305 -10.83 -15.54 -28.50
C LEU A 305 -11.97 -14.58 -28.15
N TYR A 306 -12.52 -13.83 -29.10
CA TYR A 306 -13.71 -13.00 -28.86
C TYR A 306 -14.90 -13.84 -28.38
N ARG A 307 -15.17 -15.01 -29.00
CA ARG A 307 -16.24 -15.94 -28.57
C ARG A 307 -16.00 -16.46 -27.14
N ILE A 308 -14.75 -16.80 -26.80
CA ILE A 308 -14.38 -17.26 -25.46
C ILE A 308 -14.60 -16.15 -24.44
N VAL A 309 -14.15 -14.91 -24.73
CA VAL A 309 -14.31 -13.73 -23.86
C VAL A 309 -15.80 -13.43 -23.62
N ALA A 310 -16.63 -13.49 -24.65
CA ALA A 310 -18.08 -13.29 -24.54
C ALA A 310 -18.72 -14.40 -23.67
N ARG A 311 -18.44 -15.66 -23.99
CA ARG A 311 -18.96 -16.83 -23.22
C ARG A 311 -18.58 -16.76 -21.74
N LEU A 312 -17.34 -16.38 -21.43
CA LEU A 312 -16.81 -16.30 -20.08
C LEU A 312 -17.18 -14.98 -19.35
N LYS A 313 -17.96 -14.10 -19.99
CA LYS A 313 -18.37 -12.77 -19.45
C LYS A 313 -17.18 -11.91 -19.00
N LEU A 314 -16.10 -11.89 -19.79
CA LEU A 314 -14.89 -11.12 -19.54
C LEU A 314 -14.84 -9.81 -20.33
N ALA A 315 -15.93 -9.35 -20.91
CA ALA A 315 -16.02 -8.11 -21.70
C ALA A 315 -15.57 -6.87 -20.91
N GLY A 316 -15.86 -6.83 -19.61
CA GLY A 316 -15.39 -5.75 -18.71
C GLY A 316 -13.88 -5.68 -18.49
N ASP A 317 -13.14 -6.73 -18.86
CA ASP A 317 -11.68 -6.77 -18.80
C ASP A 317 -11.02 -6.22 -20.09
N LEU A 318 -11.79 -5.80 -21.09
CA LEU A 318 -11.30 -5.25 -22.37
C LEU A 318 -11.33 -3.73 -22.40
N PRO A 319 -10.44 -3.07 -23.20
CA PRO A 319 -10.57 -1.66 -23.53
C PRO A 319 -11.87 -1.37 -24.29
N PRO A 320 -12.43 -0.14 -24.20
CA PRO A 320 -13.71 0.21 -24.85
C PRO A 320 -13.76 -0.11 -26.36
N GLU A 321 -12.65 0.11 -27.07
CA GLU A 321 -12.52 -0.18 -28.51
C GLU A 321 -12.60 -1.68 -28.82
N GLU A 322 -12.02 -2.52 -28.01
CA GLU A 322 -12.04 -3.99 -28.17
C GLU A 322 -13.40 -4.56 -27.69
N ALA A 323 -14.02 -3.95 -26.70
CA ALA A 323 -15.38 -4.31 -26.26
C ALA A 323 -16.43 -3.99 -27.33
N ALA A 324 -16.31 -2.86 -28.03
CA ALA A 324 -17.18 -2.51 -29.17
C ALA A 324 -17.08 -3.54 -30.32
N ARG A 325 -15.85 -3.94 -30.68
CA ARG A 325 -15.62 -5.00 -31.69
C ARG A 325 -16.18 -6.36 -31.27
N LEU A 326 -16.25 -6.64 -29.99
CA LEU A 326 -16.85 -7.86 -29.43
C LEU A 326 -18.37 -7.87 -29.69
N LEU A 327 -19.04 -6.72 -29.55
CA LEU A 327 -20.47 -6.57 -29.85
C LEU A 327 -20.76 -6.72 -31.36
N GLU A 328 -19.97 -6.09 -32.22
CA GLU A 328 -20.08 -6.23 -33.67
C GLU A 328 -19.85 -7.67 -34.16
N ALA A 329 -18.88 -8.38 -33.58
CA ALA A 329 -18.62 -9.77 -33.88
C ALA A 329 -19.72 -10.73 -33.35
N GLY A 330 -20.41 -10.34 -32.29
CA GLY A 330 -21.55 -11.04 -31.70
C GLY A 330 -22.81 -10.96 -32.59
N GLU A 331 -23.11 -9.80 -33.16
CA GLU A 331 -24.24 -9.57 -34.07
C GLU A 331 -24.10 -10.34 -35.40
N GLN A 332 -22.87 -10.41 -35.95
CA GLN A 332 -22.57 -11.15 -37.18
C GLN A 332 -22.61 -12.68 -37.02
N SER A 333 -22.60 -13.21 -35.79
CA SER A 333 -22.53 -14.65 -35.51
C SER A 333 -23.83 -15.24 -34.92
N GLY A 334 -24.91 -14.48 -34.80
CA GLY A 334 -26.20 -14.98 -34.28
C GLY A 334 -26.18 -15.51 -32.85
N LEU A 335 -25.24 -15.04 -31.98
CA LEU A 335 -24.98 -15.55 -30.64
C LEU A 335 -25.54 -14.66 -29.51
N LEU A 336 -26.36 -13.64 -29.85
CA LEU A 336 -27.03 -12.74 -28.87
C LEU A 336 -28.55 -12.96 -28.84
N ASP A 337 -28.97 -14.22 -28.62
CA ASP A 337 -30.32 -14.44 -28.09
C ASP A 337 -30.23 -14.79 -26.60
N ALA A 338 -30.89 -13.93 -25.78
CA ALA A 338 -31.12 -14.04 -24.35
C ALA A 338 -30.07 -13.43 -23.39
N SER A 339 -29.75 -12.11 -23.44
CA SER A 339 -29.40 -11.34 -22.21
C SER A 339 -29.25 -9.81 -22.47
N ALA A 340 -30.06 -9.23 -23.37
CA ALA A 340 -30.04 -7.77 -23.61
C ALA A 340 -31.06 -6.99 -22.74
N ALA A 341 -31.66 -7.61 -21.69
CA ALA A 341 -32.69 -6.96 -20.85
C ALA A 341 -32.16 -6.18 -19.63
N ASP A 342 -30.87 -6.24 -19.30
CA ASP A 342 -30.34 -5.68 -18.04
C ASP A 342 -29.41 -4.46 -18.17
N LEU A 343 -29.27 -3.86 -19.34
CA LEU A 343 -28.43 -2.67 -19.55
C LEU A 343 -29.18 -1.38 -19.94
N SER A 344 -30.53 -1.36 -19.76
CA SER A 344 -31.39 -0.23 -20.14
C SER A 344 -32.03 0.47 -18.95
N SER A 345 -31.34 0.71 -17.85
CA SER A 345 -31.83 1.59 -16.79
C SER A 345 -30.73 2.48 -16.23
N ALA A 346 -30.34 3.47 -17.03
CA ALA A 346 -29.70 4.68 -16.52
C ALA A 346 -30.71 5.83 -16.64
N PRO A 347 -30.96 6.64 -15.59
CA PRO A 347 -31.94 7.74 -15.66
C PRO A 347 -31.33 8.92 -16.39
N THR A 348 -31.92 9.25 -17.53
CA THR A 348 -31.72 10.54 -18.22
C THR A 348 -32.40 11.65 -17.41
N ALA A 349 -31.63 12.60 -16.96
CA ALA A 349 -32.09 13.90 -16.53
C ALA A 349 -32.64 14.68 -17.74
N GLY A 350 -33.87 15.05 -17.71
CA GLY A 350 -34.55 15.89 -18.70
C GLY A 350 -35.42 16.91 -18.01
N ALA A 351 -35.12 18.14 -18.28
CA ALA A 351 -35.69 19.37 -17.75
C ALA A 351 -37.11 19.65 -18.26
N THR A 352 -37.70 20.64 -17.57
CA THR A 352 -38.73 21.63 -17.98
C THR A 352 -40.17 21.37 -17.61
N GLY A 353 -40.73 22.41 -16.96
CA GLY A 353 -42.11 22.80 -17.12
C GLY A 353 -42.84 23.19 -15.83
N VAL A 354 -42.59 24.38 -15.35
CA VAL A 354 -43.56 25.50 -15.01
C VAL A 354 -45.01 25.07 -14.78
N SER A 355 -45.51 25.31 -13.58
CA SER A 355 -46.71 26.08 -13.29
C SER A 355 -47.10 25.99 -11.81
N ASP A 356 -47.03 27.09 -11.14
CA ASP A 356 -47.81 27.49 -9.97
C ASP A 356 -49.27 27.77 -10.46
N PRO A 357 -50.39 27.78 -9.66
CA PRO A 357 -50.51 28.47 -8.39
C PRO A 357 -51.45 27.87 -7.34
N ASN A 358 -51.20 28.29 -6.12
CA ASN A 358 -52.21 28.85 -5.18
C ASN A 358 -53.10 27.93 -4.32
N HIS A 359 -53.19 28.39 -3.12
CA HIS A 359 -54.23 28.37 -2.09
C HIS A 359 -54.04 27.39 -0.92
N ASP A 360 -53.68 27.98 0.11
CA ASP A 360 -54.49 28.43 1.29
C ASP A 360 -54.68 27.44 2.45
N ARG A 361 -54.32 27.95 3.60
CA ARG A 361 -54.98 27.90 4.92
C ARG A 361 -54.67 26.77 5.92
N ILE A 362 -54.12 27.30 7.01
CA ILE A 362 -54.59 27.27 8.42
C ILE A 362 -54.30 25.99 9.23
N GLY A 363 -53.55 26.17 10.29
CA GLY A 363 -54.09 25.92 11.61
C GLY A 363 -53.32 25.04 12.55
N ARG A 364 -52.75 25.70 13.49
CA ARG A 364 -52.33 25.37 14.87
C ARG A 364 -50.96 24.86 15.10
#